data_af5be05d9f1002521feeb47e60b5886a
#
_entry.id   af5be05d9f1002521feeb47e60b5886a
#
_cell.length_a   1.000
_cell.length_b   1.000
_cell.length_c   1.000
_cell.angle_alpha   90.00
_cell.angle_beta   90.00
_cell.angle_gamma   90.00
#
_symmetry.space_group_name_H-M   'P 1'
#
loop_
_entity.id
_entity.type
_entity.pdbx_description
1 polymer ?
#
loop_
_entity_poly.entity_id
_entity_poly.type
_entity_poly.pdbx_seq_one_letter_code
_entity_poly.pdbx_strand_id
1 'polypeptide(L)'
;MAKTNATGRNEGAAKHVRHYEWMLKSTAYRALNCHSRCLLTELGRRYDSGNNGDVSMSVREAAKLLGCAIDTACKAFRQLEDRGFIRPHEKGAFHVKVRHATTWILTEFSYAGQKPTKDFMSWEKQNTVLAGSTNGTSTSHRVPATSTEKSPHGPSEQYRHRQFQPPHGTNG
;
A
#
# COMPACT_ATOMS: atom_id res chain seq x y z
N MET A 1 -19.30 -38.56 7.29
CA MET A 1 -18.15 -38.33 6.40
C MET A 1 -18.53 -37.25 5.40
N ALA A 2 -17.73 -36.17 5.28
CA ALA A 2 -18.00 -35.12 4.31
C ALA A 2 -17.82 -35.67 2.88
N LYS A 3 -18.82 -35.46 2.03
CA LYS A 3 -18.81 -35.90 0.63
C LYS A 3 -17.87 -34.99 -0.16
N THR A 4 -16.75 -35.51 -0.63
CA THR A 4 -15.83 -34.80 -1.52
C THR A 4 -16.33 -34.96 -2.96
N ASN A 5 -16.55 -33.87 -3.69
CA ASN A 5 -16.94 -33.94 -5.10
C ASN A 5 -15.73 -34.35 -5.97
N ALA A 6 -15.98 -34.75 -7.25
CA ALA A 6 -14.95 -35.21 -8.19
C ALA A 6 -13.81 -34.17 -8.45
N THR A 7 -14.00 -32.91 -8.08
CA THR A 7 -13.01 -31.83 -8.18
C THR A 7 -12.23 -31.57 -6.86
N GLY A 8 -12.43 -32.45 -5.84
CA GLY A 8 -11.72 -32.33 -4.55
C GLY A 8 -12.16 -31.16 -3.66
N ARG A 9 -13.25 -30.47 -3.99
CA ARG A 9 -13.83 -29.42 -3.17
C ARG A 9 -14.94 -29.97 -2.29
N ASN A 10 -14.88 -29.72 -1.01
CA ASN A 10 -16.00 -30.01 -0.09
C ASN A 10 -17.13 -29.02 -0.39
N GLU A 11 -18.31 -29.54 -0.75
CA GLU A 11 -19.52 -28.73 -0.84
C GLU A 11 -19.81 -28.14 0.55
N GLY A 12 -19.90 -26.81 0.59
CA GLY A 12 -20.17 -26.06 1.83
C GLY A 12 -18.95 -25.63 2.63
N ALA A 13 -17.71 -25.85 2.15
CA ALA A 13 -16.55 -25.27 2.79
C ALA A 13 -16.57 -23.72 2.69
N ALA A 14 -16.42 -23.05 3.83
CA ALA A 14 -16.38 -21.59 3.85
C ALA A 14 -15.23 -21.07 2.97
N LYS A 15 -15.50 -20.00 2.22
CA LYS A 15 -14.45 -19.33 1.44
C LYS A 15 -13.35 -18.85 2.37
N HIS A 16 -12.11 -19.16 2.05
CA HIS A 16 -10.95 -18.78 2.85
C HIS A 16 -9.85 -18.19 1.97
N VAL A 17 -9.01 -17.37 2.55
CA VAL A 17 -7.77 -16.86 1.94
C VAL A 17 -6.62 -17.64 2.57
N ARG A 18 -5.77 -18.21 1.73
CA ARG A 18 -4.63 -19.00 2.19
C ARG A 18 -3.35 -18.17 2.10
N HIS A 19 -2.63 -18.09 3.20
CA HIS A 19 -1.28 -17.56 3.24
C HIS A 19 -0.31 -18.70 3.54
N TYR A 20 0.62 -18.92 2.63
CA TYR A 20 1.59 -20.01 2.80
C TYR A 20 2.76 -19.56 3.68
N GLU A 21 3.24 -20.45 4.54
CA GLU A 21 4.35 -20.19 5.45
C GLU A 21 5.63 -19.73 4.72
N TRP A 22 5.94 -20.31 3.56
CA TRP A 22 7.08 -19.90 2.75
C TRP A 22 6.97 -18.45 2.25
N MET A 23 5.76 -17.97 1.94
CA MET A 23 5.51 -16.58 1.58
C MET A 23 5.69 -15.67 2.80
N LEU A 24 5.11 -16.04 3.95
CA LEU A 24 5.19 -15.26 5.19
C LEU A 24 6.62 -15.12 5.70
N LYS A 25 7.47 -16.13 5.46
CA LYS A 25 8.90 -16.13 5.79
C LYS A 25 9.77 -15.34 4.83
N SER A 26 9.27 -14.99 3.63
CA SER A 26 10.07 -14.26 2.63
C SER A 26 10.52 -12.89 3.13
N THR A 27 11.69 -12.47 2.70
CA THR A 27 12.24 -11.13 3.00
C THR A 27 11.28 -10.03 2.51
N ALA A 28 10.70 -10.23 1.33
CA ALA A 28 9.72 -9.34 0.74
C ALA A 28 8.50 -9.13 1.64
N TYR A 29 7.90 -10.23 2.14
CA TYR A 29 6.71 -10.14 3.00
C TYR A 29 7.03 -9.47 4.34
N ARG A 30 8.15 -9.80 4.96
CA ARG A 30 8.58 -9.21 6.22
C ARG A 30 8.85 -7.71 6.11
N ALA A 31 9.24 -7.25 4.92
CA ALA A 31 9.46 -5.83 4.64
C ALA A 31 8.15 -5.06 4.33
N LEU A 32 7.00 -5.74 4.16
CA LEU A 32 5.71 -5.08 3.96
C LEU A 32 5.23 -4.40 5.25
N ASN A 33 4.65 -3.21 5.09
CA ASN A 33 3.90 -2.57 6.16
C ASN A 33 2.52 -3.22 6.37
N CYS A 34 1.80 -2.87 7.44
CA CYS A 34 0.50 -3.44 7.77
C CYS A 34 -0.55 -3.23 6.68
N HIS A 35 -0.65 -2.03 6.08
CA HIS A 35 -1.61 -1.72 5.03
C HIS A 35 -1.37 -2.58 3.77
N SER A 36 -0.11 -2.80 3.39
CA SER A 36 0.23 -3.64 2.25
C SER A 36 -0.11 -5.12 2.51
N ARG A 37 0.11 -5.62 3.73
CA ARG A 37 -0.29 -6.99 4.10
C ARG A 37 -1.81 -7.17 4.06
N CYS A 38 -2.55 -6.22 4.61
CA CYS A 38 -4.02 -6.22 4.54
C CYS A 38 -4.50 -6.12 3.09
N LEU A 39 -3.90 -5.25 2.27
CA LEU A 39 -4.24 -5.12 0.85
C LEU A 39 -4.00 -6.42 0.08
N LEU A 40 -2.88 -7.10 0.34
CA LEU A 40 -2.59 -8.41 -0.27
C LEU A 40 -3.68 -9.44 0.07
N THR A 41 -4.15 -9.45 1.32
CA THR A 41 -5.26 -10.32 1.76
C THR A 41 -6.56 -9.95 1.04
N GLU A 42 -6.88 -8.66 0.89
CA GLU A 42 -8.09 -8.21 0.19
C GLU A 42 -8.05 -8.56 -1.31
N LEU A 43 -6.89 -8.46 -1.96
CA LEU A 43 -6.71 -8.92 -3.34
C LEU A 43 -6.88 -10.45 -3.44
N GLY A 44 -6.29 -11.21 -2.51
CA GLY A 44 -6.43 -12.66 -2.41
C GLY A 44 -7.88 -13.10 -2.21
N ARG A 45 -8.71 -12.33 -1.48
CA ARG A 45 -10.15 -12.61 -1.33
C ARG A 45 -10.91 -12.54 -2.64
N ARG A 46 -10.46 -11.76 -3.60
CA ARG A 46 -11.09 -11.60 -4.92
C ARG A 46 -10.66 -12.66 -5.92
N TYR A 47 -9.57 -13.32 -5.65
CA TYR A 47 -9.09 -14.42 -6.46
C TYR A 47 -9.98 -15.65 -6.27
N ASP A 48 -10.38 -16.28 -7.37
CA ASP A 48 -11.29 -17.46 -7.41
C ASP A 48 -10.71 -18.67 -8.12
N SER A 49 -9.40 -18.70 -8.33
CA SER A 49 -8.65 -19.74 -9.06
C SER A 49 -8.65 -19.63 -10.59
N GLY A 50 -9.51 -18.80 -11.18
CA GLY A 50 -9.62 -18.63 -12.63
C GLY A 50 -9.38 -17.20 -13.10
N ASN A 51 -9.54 -16.22 -12.22
CA ASN A 51 -9.55 -14.80 -12.57
C ASN A 51 -8.23 -14.06 -12.31
N ASN A 52 -7.09 -14.75 -12.28
CA ASN A 52 -5.81 -14.05 -12.14
C ASN A 52 -5.55 -13.19 -13.38
N GLY A 53 -5.28 -11.91 -13.17
CA GLY A 53 -5.24 -10.89 -14.24
C GLY A 53 -6.51 -10.02 -14.29
N ASP A 54 -7.65 -10.55 -13.85
CA ASP A 54 -8.92 -9.80 -13.77
C ASP A 54 -9.28 -9.38 -12.33
N VAL A 55 -8.36 -9.58 -11.40
CA VAL A 55 -8.53 -9.12 -10.01
C VAL A 55 -8.47 -7.61 -10.00
N SER A 56 -9.64 -6.95 -10.04
CA SER A 56 -9.73 -5.49 -10.07
C SER A 56 -9.86 -4.89 -8.68
N MET A 57 -9.16 -3.80 -8.42
CA MET A 57 -9.32 -2.97 -7.22
C MET A 57 -8.79 -1.57 -7.48
N SER A 58 -9.64 -0.56 -7.25
CA SER A 58 -9.23 0.83 -7.32
C SER A 58 -8.56 1.28 -6.01
N VAL A 59 -7.68 2.29 -6.09
CA VAL A 59 -7.03 2.87 -4.90
C VAL A 59 -8.06 3.44 -3.91
N ARG A 60 -9.14 4.04 -4.40
CA ARG A 60 -10.21 4.58 -3.55
C ARG A 60 -10.96 3.47 -2.81
N GLU A 61 -11.23 2.38 -3.48
CA GLU A 61 -11.86 1.21 -2.89
C GLU A 61 -10.95 0.55 -1.84
N ALA A 62 -9.66 0.38 -2.15
CA ALA A 62 -8.67 -0.11 -1.20
C ALA A 62 -8.59 0.79 0.04
N ALA A 63 -8.56 2.12 -0.14
CA ALA A 63 -8.54 3.07 0.97
C ALA A 63 -9.75 2.90 1.89
N LYS A 64 -10.95 2.71 1.31
CA LYS A 64 -12.19 2.46 2.06
C LYS A 64 -12.13 1.13 2.82
N LEU A 65 -11.68 0.06 2.17
CA LEU A 65 -11.58 -1.27 2.79
C LEU A 65 -10.56 -1.32 3.93
N LEU A 66 -9.43 -0.62 3.75
CA LEU A 66 -8.34 -0.57 4.73
C LEU A 66 -8.57 0.48 5.83
N GLY A 67 -9.59 1.31 5.72
CA GLY A 67 -9.84 2.41 6.66
C GLY A 67 -8.71 3.44 6.70
N CYS A 68 -8.07 3.74 5.55
CA CYS A 68 -6.91 4.62 5.48
C CYS A 68 -7.07 5.71 4.40
N ALA A 69 -6.15 6.70 4.41
CA ALA A 69 -6.10 7.73 3.39
C ALA A 69 -5.77 7.14 2.00
N ILE A 70 -6.25 7.78 0.93
CA ILE A 70 -6.02 7.36 -0.46
C ILE A 70 -4.51 7.27 -0.77
N ASP A 71 -3.71 8.20 -0.27
CA ASP A 71 -2.25 8.19 -0.44
C ASP A 71 -1.60 6.96 0.24
N THR A 72 -2.10 6.57 1.42
CA THR A 72 -1.65 5.35 2.12
C THR A 72 -1.97 4.10 1.30
N ALA A 73 -3.17 4.00 0.76
CA ALA A 73 -3.55 2.90 -0.12
C ALA A 73 -2.70 2.87 -1.41
N CYS A 74 -2.45 4.04 -2.01
CA CYS A 74 -1.56 4.15 -3.18
C CYS A 74 -0.14 3.64 -2.87
N LYS A 75 0.43 4.02 -1.72
CA LYS A 75 1.73 3.54 -1.26
C LYS A 75 1.72 2.02 -1.00
N ALA A 76 0.60 1.48 -0.50
CA ALA A 76 0.45 0.05 -0.30
C ALA A 76 0.49 -0.74 -1.62
N PHE A 77 -0.20 -0.28 -2.67
CA PHE A 77 -0.13 -0.88 -4.00
C PHE A 77 1.31 -0.85 -4.55
N ARG A 78 1.95 0.32 -4.53
CA ARG A 78 3.35 0.45 -4.98
C ARG A 78 4.27 -0.51 -4.23
N GLN A 79 4.09 -0.64 -2.92
CA GLN A 79 4.91 -1.52 -2.11
C GLN A 79 4.71 -3.01 -2.48
N LEU A 80 3.50 -3.44 -2.80
CA LEU A 80 3.23 -4.79 -3.28
C LEU A 80 3.83 -5.04 -4.67
N GLU A 81 3.74 -4.06 -5.56
CA GLU A 81 4.31 -4.10 -6.91
C GLU A 81 5.85 -4.15 -6.86
N ASP A 82 6.49 -3.22 -6.13
CA ASP A 82 7.95 -3.14 -5.98
C ASP A 82 8.56 -4.41 -5.38
N ARG A 83 7.81 -5.11 -4.53
CA ARG A 83 8.27 -6.36 -3.92
C ARG A 83 7.83 -7.61 -4.66
N GLY A 84 7.18 -7.45 -5.81
CA GLY A 84 6.84 -8.55 -6.70
C GLY A 84 5.69 -9.44 -6.25
N PHE A 85 4.78 -8.96 -5.37
CA PHE A 85 3.56 -9.70 -5.02
C PHE A 85 2.46 -9.56 -6.05
N ILE A 86 2.39 -8.40 -6.70
CA ILE A 86 1.41 -8.10 -7.74
C ILE A 86 2.09 -7.48 -8.95
N ARG A 87 1.47 -7.64 -10.12
CA ARG A 87 1.82 -6.93 -11.35
C ARG A 87 0.56 -6.30 -11.94
N PRO A 88 0.61 -5.06 -12.48
CA PRO A 88 -0.52 -4.53 -13.20
C PRO A 88 -0.71 -5.33 -14.50
N HIS A 89 -1.94 -5.76 -14.78
CA HIS A 89 -2.32 -6.38 -16.04
C HIS A 89 -2.85 -5.30 -16.97
N GLU A 90 -3.99 -4.70 -16.64
CA GLU A 90 -4.52 -3.55 -17.35
C GLU A 90 -4.54 -2.34 -16.43
N LYS A 91 -3.90 -1.26 -16.85
CA LYS A 91 -3.92 0.01 -16.11
C LYS A 91 -5.29 0.65 -16.26
N GLY A 92 -5.87 1.07 -15.14
CA GLY A 92 -7.11 1.81 -15.14
C GLY A 92 -7.02 3.04 -16.04
N ALA A 93 -7.98 3.23 -16.92
CA ALA A 93 -8.06 4.37 -17.82
C ALA A 93 -9.17 5.34 -17.41
N PHE A 94 -8.86 6.63 -17.42
CA PHE A 94 -9.84 7.71 -17.28
C PHE A 94 -10.27 8.21 -18.67
N HIS A 95 -10.70 7.32 -19.53
CA HIS A 95 -11.33 7.77 -20.78
C HIS A 95 -12.80 8.12 -20.51
N VAL A 96 -13.31 9.16 -21.16
CA VAL A 96 -14.64 9.76 -20.95
C VAL A 96 -15.79 8.75 -21.02
N LYS A 97 -15.59 7.60 -21.66
CA LYS A 97 -16.64 6.58 -21.86
C LYS A 97 -16.47 5.29 -21.06
N VAL A 98 -15.26 4.95 -20.59
CA VAL A 98 -15.02 3.69 -19.87
C VAL A 98 -14.08 3.96 -18.71
N ARG A 99 -14.64 3.86 -17.48
CA ARG A 99 -13.87 3.96 -16.24
C ARG A 99 -13.71 2.55 -15.69
N HIS A 100 -12.54 1.96 -15.85
CA HIS A 100 -12.23 0.69 -15.20
C HIS A 100 -11.08 0.85 -14.21
N ALA A 101 -11.16 0.08 -13.13
CA ALA A 101 -10.09 -0.01 -12.16
C ALA A 101 -8.91 -0.78 -12.77
N THR A 102 -7.70 -0.55 -12.26
CA THR A 102 -6.54 -1.39 -12.61
C THR A 102 -6.84 -2.83 -12.22
N THR A 103 -6.55 -3.76 -13.13
CA THR A 103 -6.57 -5.19 -12.86
C THR A 103 -5.17 -5.69 -12.53
N TRP A 104 -5.11 -6.73 -11.70
CA TRP A 104 -3.86 -7.20 -11.12
C TRP A 104 -3.63 -8.67 -11.36
N ILE A 105 -2.39 -9.04 -11.62
CA ILE A 105 -1.88 -10.39 -11.58
C ILE A 105 -1.24 -10.60 -10.21
N LEU A 106 -1.71 -11.60 -9.47
CA LEU A 106 -1.11 -12.06 -8.22
C LEU A 106 -0.02 -13.08 -8.59
N THR A 107 1.23 -12.79 -8.28
CA THR A 107 2.39 -13.60 -8.68
C THR A 107 2.47 -14.96 -7.97
N GLU A 108 1.72 -15.10 -6.88
CA GLU A 108 1.57 -16.35 -6.12
C GLU A 108 0.79 -17.42 -6.88
N PHE A 109 -0.06 -17.03 -7.84
CA PHE A 109 -0.96 -17.92 -8.57
C PHE A 109 -0.57 -18.03 -10.04
N SER A 110 -1.03 -19.10 -10.68
CA SER A 110 -0.86 -19.30 -12.13
C SER A 110 -1.61 -18.23 -12.92
N TYR A 111 -1.03 -17.83 -14.06
CA TYR A 111 -1.62 -16.87 -14.99
C TYR A 111 -1.41 -17.32 -16.42
N ALA A 112 -2.47 -17.25 -17.26
CA ALA A 112 -2.44 -17.62 -18.68
C ALA A 112 -1.81 -19.00 -18.95
N GLY A 113 -2.08 -19.98 -18.11
CA GLY A 113 -1.53 -21.34 -18.24
C GLY A 113 -0.08 -21.49 -17.78
N GLN A 114 0.57 -20.41 -17.36
CA GLN A 114 1.93 -20.43 -16.85
C GLN A 114 1.96 -20.67 -15.35
N LYS A 115 3.06 -21.28 -14.87
CA LYS A 115 3.30 -21.48 -13.43
C LYS A 115 3.42 -20.13 -12.70
N PRO A 116 3.08 -20.08 -11.40
CA PRO A 116 3.27 -18.89 -10.57
C PRO A 116 4.71 -18.39 -10.62
N THR A 117 4.90 -17.11 -10.91
CA THR A 117 6.26 -16.53 -11.03
C THR A 117 6.91 -16.28 -9.68
N LYS A 118 6.12 -16.00 -8.64
CA LYS A 118 6.57 -15.78 -7.26
C LYS A 118 7.73 -14.78 -7.15
N ASP A 119 7.65 -13.68 -7.87
CA ASP A 119 8.73 -12.69 -7.99
C ASP A 119 9.22 -12.17 -6.63
N PHE A 120 8.33 -12.11 -5.65
CA PHE A 120 8.67 -11.71 -4.29
C PHE A 120 9.68 -12.66 -3.60
N MET A 121 9.86 -13.88 -4.08
CA MET A 121 10.86 -14.80 -3.52
C MET A 121 12.29 -14.39 -3.85
N SER A 122 12.49 -13.72 -4.98
CA SER A 122 13.80 -13.20 -5.42
C SER A 122 14.06 -11.77 -4.97
N TRP A 123 13.07 -11.13 -4.29
CA TRP A 123 13.23 -9.77 -3.83
C TRP A 123 14.22 -9.68 -2.66
N GLU A 124 15.23 -8.83 -2.81
CA GLU A 124 16.20 -8.51 -1.77
C GLU A 124 16.06 -7.05 -1.35
N LYS A 125 16.16 -6.80 -0.05
CA LYS A 125 16.19 -5.44 0.47
C LYS A 125 17.47 -4.77 -0.04
N GLN A 126 17.31 -3.78 -0.92
CA GLN A 126 18.44 -2.94 -1.31
C GLN A 126 18.94 -2.22 -0.06
N ASN A 127 20.11 -2.59 0.43
CA ASN A 127 20.85 -1.80 1.37
C ASN A 127 21.26 -0.53 0.61
N THR A 128 20.55 0.58 0.86
CA THR A 128 21.04 1.90 0.48
C THR A 128 22.28 2.14 1.34
N VAL A 129 23.43 1.70 0.85
CA VAL A 129 24.72 2.17 1.33
C VAL A 129 24.69 3.66 1.00
N LEU A 130 24.54 4.49 2.01
CA LEU A 130 24.81 5.91 1.88
C LEU A 130 26.21 6.00 1.28
N ALA A 131 26.29 6.37 0.01
CA ALA A 131 27.55 6.65 -0.66
C ALA A 131 28.27 7.66 0.22
N GLY A 132 29.38 7.22 0.80
CA GLY A 132 30.15 7.97 1.76
C GLY A 132 30.45 9.35 1.20
N SER A 133 30.21 10.34 2.01
CA SER A 133 30.67 11.69 1.87
C SER A 133 32.16 11.65 1.48
N THR A 134 32.48 11.84 0.21
CA THR A 134 33.82 12.20 -0.20
C THR A 134 34.04 13.64 0.26
N ASN A 135 34.86 13.79 1.27
CA ASN A 135 35.42 15.07 1.70
C ASN A 135 36.07 15.78 0.51
N GLY A 136 35.34 16.67 -0.12
CA GLY A 136 35.89 17.66 -1.05
C GLY A 136 36.46 18.82 -0.24
N THR A 137 37.75 18.97 -0.29
CA THR A 137 38.60 20.01 0.23
C THR A 137 38.01 21.41 0.04
N SER A 138 37.81 22.10 1.13
CA SER A 138 37.39 23.48 1.20
C SER A 138 38.43 24.40 0.56
N THR A 139 38.03 25.13 -0.48
CA THR A 139 38.71 26.35 -0.87
C THR A 139 37.95 27.53 -0.29
N SER A 140 38.57 28.15 0.68
CA SER A 140 38.18 29.38 1.33
C SER A 140 37.95 30.48 0.31
N HIS A 141 36.74 31.04 0.20
CA HIS A 141 36.54 32.39 -0.31
C HIS A 141 35.79 33.20 0.72
N ARG A 142 36.59 34.07 1.37
CA ARG A 142 36.19 35.05 2.35
C ARG A 142 35.59 36.25 1.61
N VAL A 143 34.34 36.59 1.86
CA VAL A 143 33.75 37.88 1.49
C VAL A 143 33.19 38.55 2.74
N PRO A 144 33.37 39.91 2.89
CA PRO A 144 33.25 40.57 4.18
C PRO A 144 31.80 40.93 4.57
N ALA A 145 31.65 41.11 5.86
CA ALA A 145 30.44 41.56 6.53
C ALA A 145 30.03 42.96 6.08
N THR A 146 28.71 43.14 5.88
CA THR A 146 28.10 44.48 6.00
C THR A 146 26.90 44.38 6.93
N SER A 147 27.00 45.08 8.01
CA SER A 147 26.00 45.33 9.04
C SER A 147 24.89 46.23 8.50
N THR A 148 23.65 46.02 8.93
CA THR A 148 22.70 47.06 9.35
C THR A 148 21.35 46.43 9.59
N GLU A 149 20.98 46.41 10.80
CA GLU A 149 19.96 47.10 11.59
C GLU A 149 18.53 46.56 11.58
N LYS A 150 18.15 46.19 12.81
CA LYS A 150 16.98 46.59 13.62
C LYS A 150 15.55 46.24 13.19
N SER A 151 15.00 45.31 13.91
CA SER A 151 13.83 45.34 14.85
C SER A 151 12.66 46.29 14.60
N PRO A 152 11.47 46.13 15.24
CA PRO A 152 10.79 45.04 15.95
C PRO A 152 9.26 45.00 15.67
N HIS A 153 8.58 44.17 16.38
CA HIS A 153 7.18 44.19 16.88
C HIS A 153 6.28 43.05 16.41
N GLY A 154 5.92 42.29 17.46
CA GLY A 154 4.87 41.31 17.51
C GLY A 154 3.45 41.94 17.38
N PRO A 155 2.36 41.29 17.75
CA PRO A 155 2.17 40.47 18.95
C PRO A 155 1.42 39.13 18.73
N SER A 156 1.49 38.35 19.79
CA SER A 156 0.69 37.17 20.12
C SER A 156 -0.81 37.29 19.84
N GLU A 157 -1.37 36.36 19.13
CA GLU A 157 -2.81 36.11 19.16
C GLU A 157 -3.13 34.78 19.81
N GLN A 158 -3.93 34.92 20.85
CA GLN A 158 -4.42 33.95 21.80
C GLN A 158 -5.27 32.87 21.11
N TYR A 159 -4.92 31.61 21.26
CA TYR A 159 -5.82 30.50 21.04
C TYR A 159 -6.94 30.55 22.08
N ARG A 160 -8.14 30.95 21.66
CA ARG A 160 -9.36 30.83 22.45
C ARG A 160 -9.78 29.35 22.48
N HIS A 161 -9.73 28.77 23.65
CA HIS A 161 -10.43 27.55 24.02
C HIS A 161 -11.94 27.74 23.79
N ARG A 162 -12.49 27.06 22.82
CA ARG A 162 -13.92 26.91 22.67
C ARG A 162 -14.37 25.72 23.52
N GLN A 163 -14.94 26.04 24.70
CA GLN A 163 -15.58 25.05 25.57
C GLN A 163 -16.83 24.49 24.86
N PHE A 164 -16.88 23.17 24.79
CA PHE A 164 -18.01 22.41 24.30
C PHE A 164 -19.04 22.31 25.44
N GLN A 165 -20.21 22.89 25.25
CA GLN A 165 -21.37 22.70 26.13
C GLN A 165 -22.31 21.64 25.52
N PRO A 166 -22.71 20.59 26.29
CA PRO A 166 -23.67 19.64 25.81
C PRO A 166 -25.09 20.25 25.85
N PRO A 167 -26.03 19.85 24.98
CA PRO A 167 -27.39 20.35 24.96
C PRO A 167 -28.17 19.81 26.14
N HIS A 168 -28.91 20.71 26.79
CA HIS A 168 -29.87 20.43 27.87
C HIS A 168 -31.03 19.59 27.32
N GLY A 169 -31.32 18.48 27.99
CA GLY A 169 -32.53 17.70 27.78
C GLY A 169 -33.76 18.49 28.17
N THR A 170 -34.77 18.50 27.32
CA THR A 170 -36.15 18.93 27.66
C THR A 170 -36.99 17.69 27.96
N ASN A 171 -37.38 17.59 29.22
CA ASN A 171 -38.49 16.76 29.65
C ASN A 171 -39.81 17.36 29.14
N GLY A 172 -40.69 16.48 28.63
CA GLY A 172 -42.07 16.75 28.28
C GLY A 172 -42.71 15.44 27.81
#